data_96d6688167651b7850a80c4043e7f86b
#
_entry.id   96d6688167651b7850a80c4043e7f86b
#
_cell.length_a   1.000
_cell.length_b   1.000
_cell.length_c   1.000
_cell.angle_alpha   90.00
_cell.angle_beta   90.00
_cell.angle_gamma   90.00
#
_symmetry.space_group_name_H-M   'P 1'
#
loop_
_entity.id
_entity.type
_entity.pdbx_description
1 polymer ?
#
loop_
_entity_poly.entity_id
_entity_poly.type
_entity_poly.pdbx_seq_one_letter_code
_entity_poly.pdbx_strand_id
1 'polypeptide(L)'
;MPRTFRLSAKIMSELQISLLGIGIAVVLAVYGYSWWQQRQHRRKFGAAFRHGREDALYRPAAEKMPDEADLPADSLPAQTPSGEPLRGQGAEGACALLDAATDYIAVLSCKSPASGNALAPLWQKRFDFGKSVHACGLNAASGAWEKVIAESPLSYSVFRLALQLADRSGAVSELRLNDFCGLARDIAVQLQAEAELPDVAAASARALELDGFCAEVDQMIGLNILPSGERTFSGGDVASVAKQHGMSLQADGAFHLLDALGHTVFSLGNYDNTPFQHHTLGQMWVNGLTLLLDVPRVEQPTRRFDEMAVLARQLAMDLRAAVVDDHRVALGEPGIAQIREQVAAIEGRMLAGKVMPGSAQARRLFS
;
A
#
# COMPACT_ATOMS: atom_id res chain seq x y z
N MET A 1 39.07 66.16 10.62
CA MET A 1 39.57 65.19 9.63
C MET A 1 38.74 63.89 9.78
N PRO A 2 37.83 63.58 8.89
CA PRO A 2 37.07 62.37 8.94
C PRO A 2 37.83 61.23 8.21
N ARG A 3 38.02 60.07 8.88
CA ARG A 3 38.53 58.84 8.31
C ARG A 3 37.44 58.13 7.51
N THR A 4 37.56 58.14 6.22
CA THR A 4 36.72 57.31 5.30
C THR A 4 37.15 55.85 5.39
N PHE A 5 36.25 55.01 5.91
CA PHE A 5 36.35 53.55 5.83
C PHE A 5 35.97 53.12 4.40
N ARG A 6 36.96 52.69 3.61
CA ARG A 6 36.72 52.00 2.33
C ARG A 6 36.43 50.53 2.64
N LEU A 7 35.17 50.13 2.46
CA LEU A 7 34.81 48.70 2.36
C LEU A 7 35.41 48.15 1.05
N SER A 8 36.42 47.30 1.19
CA SER A 8 36.98 46.52 0.09
C SER A 8 35.97 45.42 -0.29
N ALA A 9 35.26 45.57 -1.40
CA ALA A 9 34.46 44.52 -1.98
C ALA A 9 35.40 43.39 -2.45
N LYS A 10 35.41 42.29 -1.70
CA LYS A 10 36.17 41.07 -2.03
C LYS A 10 35.56 40.46 -3.28
N ILE A 11 36.23 40.58 -4.44
CA ILE A 11 35.82 39.96 -5.71
C ILE A 11 35.84 38.44 -5.48
N MET A 12 34.67 37.83 -5.55
CA MET A 12 34.53 36.37 -5.47
C MET A 12 35.25 35.75 -6.68
N SER A 13 36.06 34.71 -6.46
CA SER A 13 36.74 34.03 -7.53
C SER A 13 35.72 33.29 -8.45
N GLU A 14 36.01 33.19 -9.76
CA GLU A 14 35.15 32.49 -10.73
C GLU A 14 34.76 31.09 -10.29
N LEU A 15 35.65 30.42 -9.55
CA LEU A 15 35.46 29.10 -8.98
C LEU A 15 34.40 29.11 -7.85
N GLN A 16 34.30 30.19 -7.05
CA GLN A 16 33.28 30.32 -6.02
C GLN A 16 31.90 30.61 -6.62
N ILE A 17 31.85 31.33 -7.73
CA ILE A 17 30.60 31.62 -8.46
C ILE A 17 30.09 30.35 -9.12
N SER A 18 30.95 29.55 -9.74
CA SER A 18 30.55 28.27 -10.35
C SER A 18 30.13 27.23 -9.30
N LEU A 19 30.80 27.17 -8.14
CA LEU A 19 30.41 26.27 -7.05
C LEU A 19 29.06 26.68 -6.44
N LEU A 20 28.81 27.98 -6.29
CA LEU A 20 27.51 28.52 -5.84
C LEU A 20 26.40 28.18 -6.85
N GLY A 21 26.67 28.32 -8.16
CA GLY A 21 25.74 27.98 -9.22
C GLY A 21 25.36 26.49 -9.23
N ILE A 22 26.35 25.61 -9.05
CA ILE A 22 26.10 24.16 -8.93
C ILE A 22 25.30 23.85 -7.68
N GLY A 23 25.64 24.47 -6.52
CA GLY A 23 24.87 24.28 -5.28
C GLY A 23 23.41 24.70 -5.41
N ILE A 24 23.15 25.84 -6.02
CA ILE A 24 21.77 26.32 -6.28
C ILE A 24 21.04 25.36 -7.24
N ALA A 25 21.71 24.89 -8.31
CA ALA A 25 21.11 23.97 -9.27
C ALA A 25 20.72 22.63 -8.60
N VAL A 26 21.57 22.09 -7.73
CA VAL A 26 21.27 20.87 -6.97
C VAL A 26 20.10 21.09 -6.02
N VAL A 27 20.06 22.20 -5.29
CA VAL A 27 18.94 22.51 -4.38
C VAL A 27 17.64 22.66 -5.17
N LEU A 28 17.64 23.34 -6.30
CA LEU A 28 16.46 23.48 -7.17
C LEU A 28 16.02 22.14 -7.76
N ALA A 29 16.96 21.27 -8.15
CA ALA A 29 16.65 19.93 -8.64
C ALA A 29 16.01 19.05 -7.55
N VAL A 30 16.56 19.06 -6.33
CA VAL A 30 15.99 18.33 -5.18
C VAL A 30 14.62 18.89 -4.81
N TYR A 31 14.46 20.22 -4.80
CA TYR A 31 13.19 20.85 -4.48
C TYR A 31 12.13 20.58 -5.59
N GLY A 32 12.54 20.65 -6.85
CA GLY A 32 11.70 20.32 -8.00
C GLY A 32 11.28 18.84 -7.99
N TYR A 33 12.20 17.93 -7.66
CA TYR A 33 11.92 16.50 -7.52
C TYR A 33 10.97 16.23 -6.35
N SER A 34 11.22 16.82 -5.18
CA SER A 34 10.36 16.71 -4.00
C SER A 34 8.95 17.28 -4.26
N TRP A 35 8.87 18.44 -4.94
CA TRP A 35 7.60 19.05 -5.34
C TRP A 35 6.85 18.21 -6.39
N TRP A 36 7.57 17.61 -7.35
CA TRP A 36 6.99 16.72 -8.35
C TRP A 36 6.48 15.43 -7.70
N GLN A 37 7.24 14.85 -6.77
CA GLN A 37 6.84 13.68 -5.99
C GLN A 37 5.60 13.99 -5.10
N GLN A 38 5.59 15.13 -4.41
CA GLN A 38 4.41 15.59 -3.66
C GLN A 38 3.19 15.83 -4.57
N ARG A 39 3.43 16.33 -5.79
CA ARG A 39 2.35 16.57 -6.77
C ARG A 39 1.80 15.25 -7.33
N GLN A 40 2.63 14.23 -7.46
CA GLN A 40 2.19 12.88 -7.84
C GLN A 40 1.33 12.26 -6.74
N HIS A 41 1.72 12.39 -5.47
CA HIS A 41 0.89 11.99 -4.34
C HIS A 41 -0.41 12.80 -4.27
N ARG A 42 -0.38 14.13 -4.44
CA ARG A 42 -1.59 14.97 -4.48
C ARG A 42 -2.49 14.66 -5.69
N ARG A 43 -1.94 14.26 -6.83
CA ARG A 43 -2.74 13.83 -8.00
C ARG A 43 -3.40 12.49 -7.80
N LYS A 44 -2.78 11.57 -7.06
CA LYS A 44 -3.37 10.28 -6.69
C LYS A 44 -4.53 10.47 -5.69
N PHE A 45 -4.44 11.41 -4.76
CA PHE A 45 -5.52 11.76 -3.84
C PHE A 45 -6.63 12.60 -4.51
N GLY A 46 -6.31 13.45 -5.50
CA GLY A 46 -7.29 14.29 -6.19
C GLY A 46 -7.91 13.67 -7.44
N ALA A 47 -7.33 12.60 -8.01
CA ALA A 47 -7.85 11.95 -9.21
C ALA A 47 -8.99 10.96 -8.92
N ALA A 48 -9.05 10.42 -7.71
CA ALA A 48 -10.18 9.59 -7.27
C ALA A 48 -11.51 10.37 -7.26
N PHE A 49 -11.43 11.72 -7.17
CA PHE A 49 -12.61 12.61 -7.18
C PHE A 49 -12.83 13.35 -8.50
N ARG A 50 -11.98 13.18 -9.54
CA ARG A 50 -12.07 13.94 -10.79
C ARG A 50 -12.53 13.15 -12.02
N HIS A 51 -12.92 11.90 -11.90
CA HIS A 51 -13.58 11.23 -13.03
C HIS A 51 -15.04 11.57 -13.01
N GLY A 52 -15.33 12.49 -13.90
CA GLY A 52 -16.57 13.19 -14.10
C GLY A 52 -17.80 12.31 -14.03
N ARG A 53 -18.70 12.81 -13.24
CA ARG A 53 -20.11 12.95 -13.60
C ARG A 53 -20.72 13.91 -12.59
N GLU A 54 -21.49 14.83 -13.11
CA GLU A 54 -22.36 15.79 -12.47
C GLU A 54 -22.74 15.46 -11.02
N ASP A 55 -22.60 16.47 -10.17
CA ASP A 55 -23.06 16.57 -8.78
C ASP A 55 -24.17 15.57 -8.40
N ALA A 56 -23.78 14.42 -7.86
CA ALA A 56 -24.73 13.43 -7.35
C ALA A 56 -25.37 13.86 -6.02
N LEU A 57 -24.96 15.00 -5.48
CA LEU A 57 -25.48 15.56 -4.23
C LEU A 57 -26.71 16.44 -4.41
N TYR A 58 -27.14 16.71 -5.65
CA TYR A 58 -28.31 17.55 -5.93
C TYR A 58 -29.29 16.87 -6.91
N ARG A 59 -30.03 15.86 -6.46
CA ARG A 59 -31.30 15.46 -7.06
C ARG A 59 -32.35 15.36 -5.97
N PRO A 60 -33.44 16.13 -6.06
CA PRO A 60 -34.57 15.95 -5.15
C PRO A 60 -35.23 14.60 -5.41
N ALA A 61 -35.51 13.89 -4.32
CA ALA A 61 -36.18 12.61 -4.31
C ALA A 61 -37.59 12.75 -4.95
N ALA A 62 -37.82 12.05 -6.04
CA ALA A 62 -39.15 11.76 -6.54
C ALA A 62 -39.57 10.39 -6.00
N GLU A 63 -40.61 10.44 -5.18
CA GLU A 63 -41.33 9.29 -4.66
C GLU A 63 -41.76 8.32 -5.75
N LYS A 64 -41.47 7.03 -5.52
CA LYS A 64 -42.36 5.95 -5.97
C LYS A 64 -42.17 4.74 -5.06
N MET A 65 -43.17 4.47 -4.24
CA MET A 65 -43.38 3.13 -3.67
C MET A 65 -43.85 2.17 -4.77
N PRO A 66 -43.48 0.91 -4.66
CA PRO A 66 -44.45 -0.15 -4.93
C PRO A 66 -44.50 -1.20 -3.80
N ASP A 67 -45.73 -1.54 -3.56
CA ASP A 67 -46.41 -2.68 -3.01
C ASP A 67 -45.65 -3.90 -2.49
N GLU A 68 -46.16 -4.32 -1.33
CA GLU A 68 -46.04 -5.63 -0.71
C GLU A 68 -46.55 -6.76 -1.62
N ALA A 69 -45.81 -7.84 -1.73
CA ALA A 69 -46.36 -9.18 -1.94
C ALA A 69 -45.39 -10.31 -1.57
N ASP A 70 -45.81 -11.08 -0.58
CA ASP A 70 -45.66 -12.52 -0.38
C ASP A 70 -44.29 -13.19 -0.26
N LEU A 71 -44.01 -13.62 0.96
CA LEU A 71 -43.16 -14.75 1.30
C LEU A 71 -43.91 -16.08 1.10
N PRO A 72 -43.20 -17.17 0.72
CA PRO A 72 -43.38 -18.40 1.45
C PRO A 72 -42.12 -18.94 2.08
N ALA A 73 -42.22 -19.33 3.34
CA ALA A 73 -41.30 -20.17 4.06
C ALA A 73 -41.32 -21.59 3.47
N ASP A 74 -40.17 -22.19 3.19
CA ASP A 74 -39.99 -23.62 3.48
C ASP A 74 -38.53 -24.06 3.54
N SER A 75 -38.22 -24.74 4.65
CA SER A 75 -37.40 -25.95 4.81
C SER A 75 -35.89 -25.92 4.49
N LEU A 76 -35.11 -25.81 5.55
CA LEU A 76 -33.74 -26.33 5.63
C LEU A 76 -33.70 -27.87 5.65
N PRO A 77 -32.74 -28.49 5.01
CA PRO A 77 -32.14 -29.72 5.51
C PRO A 77 -30.72 -29.49 5.99
N ALA A 78 -30.48 -29.86 7.25
CA ALA A 78 -29.17 -30.03 7.83
C ALA A 78 -28.37 -31.07 7.06
N GLN A 79 -27.23 -30.68 6.49
CA GLN A 79 -26.22 -31.62 6.02
C GLN A 79 -24.98 -31.50 6.88
N THR A 80 -24.72 -32.57 7.61
CA THR A 80 -23.51 -32.88 8.35
C THR A 80 -22.32 -32.93 7.38
N PRO A 81 -21.21 -32.24 7.60
CA PRO A 81 -20.00 -32.45 6.82
C PRO A 81 -19.27 -33.69 7.34
N SER A 82 -19.31 -34.79 6.58
CA SER A 82 -18.40 -35.92 6.72
C SER A 82 -16.98 -35.45 6.42
N GLY A 83 -16.11 -35.55 7.39
CA GLY A 83 -14.70 -35.23 7.26
C GLY A 83 -13.98 -36.24 6.36
N GLU A 84 -13.52 -35.79 5.21
CA GLU A 84 -12.42 -36.43 4.52
C GLU A 84 -11.09 -35.72 4.94
N PRO A 85 -10.04 -36.50 5.23
CA PRO A 85 -8.77 -35.92 5.60
C PRO A 85 -8.10 -35.22 4.42
N LEU A 86 -7.93 -33.91 4.50
CA LEU A 86 -7.13 -33.11 3.56
C LEU A 86 -5.66 -33.57 3.61
N ARG A 87 -5.34 -34.56 2.78
CA ARG A 87 -3.97 -34.88 2.44
C ARG A 87 -3.51 -33.87 1.38
N GLY A 88 -2.55 -32.99 1.72
CA GLY A 88 -1.82 -32.21 0.73
C GLY A 88 -1.54 -30.73 1.00
N GLN A 89 -1.92 -30.16 2.13
CA GLN A 89 -1.69 -28.73 2.39
C GLN A 89 -0.40 -28.37 3.14
N GLY A 90 0.45 -29.35 3.50
CA GLY A 90 1.67 -29.09 4.28
C GLY A 90 2.89 -28.66 3.46
N ALA A 91 2.94 -28.92 2.15
CA ALA A 91 4.15 -28.70 1.36
C ALA A 91 4.20 -27.33 0.63
N GLU A 92 3.10 -26.62 0.50
CA GLU A 92 3.04 -25.34 -0.24
C GLU A 92 3.12 -24.09 0.64
N GLY A 93 2.96 -24.20 1.94
CA GLY A 93 2.79 -23.07 2.86
C GLY A 93 3.95 -22.06 2.87
N ALA A 94 5.18 -22.50 2.75
CA ALA A 94 6.35 -21.61 2.78
C ALA A 94 6.58 -20.86 1.47
N CYS A 95 6.07 -21.37 0.34
CA CYS A 95 6.05 -20.68 -0.95
C CYS A 95 4.72 -20.02 -1.28
N ALA A 96 3.79 -19.94 -0.34
CA ALA A 96 2.48 -19.29 -0.53
C ALA A 96 2.59 -17.79 -0.90
N LEU A 97 3.76 -17.17 -0.71
CA LEU A 97 4.03 -15.80 -1.17
C LEU A 97 4.29 -15.70 -2.67
N LEU A 98 4.59 -16.79 -3.35
CA LEU A 98 4.86 -16.82 -4.79
C LEU A 98 3.57 -17.20 -5.53
N ASP A 99 3.08 -16.28 -6.34
CA ASP A 99 1.87 -16.48 -7.12
C ASP A 99 2.14 -16.13 -8.59
N ALA A 100 1.93 -17.10 -9.48
CA ALA A 100 2.12 -16.90 -10.92
C ALA A 100 1.22 -15.80 -11.52
N ALA A 101 0.15 -15.40 -10.83
CA ALA A 101 -0.68 -14.28 -11.24
C ALA A 101 -0.01 -12.93 -11.00
N THR A 102 0.83 -12.81 -9.97
CA THR A 102 1.46 -11.56 -9.54
C THR A 102 2.97 -11.52 -9.67
N ASP A 103 3.58 -12.69 -9.94
CA ASP A 103 5.02 -12.84 -9.99
C ASP A 103 5.47 -13.49 -11.30
N TYR A 104 6.63 -13.08 -11.81
CA TYR A 104 7.43 -13.84 -12.74
C TYR A 104 8.23 -14.87 -11.95
N ILE A 105 8.00 -16.16 -12.16
CA ILE A 105 8.64 -17.23 -11.39
C ILE A 105 9.56 -18.05 -12.29
N ALA A 106 10.86 -17.97 -12.03
CA ALA A 106 11.88 -18.83 -12.63
C ALA A 106 12.10 -20.06 -11.73
N VAL A 107 12.08 -21.25 -12.30
CA VAL A 107 12.32 -22.52 -11.58
C VAL A 107 13.68 -23.05 -11.95
N LEU A 108 14.51 -23.35 -10.96
CA LEU A 108 15.85 -23.92 -11.13
C LEU A 108 15.92 -25.30 -10.46
N SER A 109 16.00 -26.37 -11.27
CA SER A 109 16.10 -27.74 -10.80
C SER A 109 17.56 -28.18 -10.75
N CYS A 110 18.10 -28.33 -9.56
CA CYS A 110 19.52 -28.67 -9.35
C CYS A 110 19.75 -30.17 -9.57
N LYS A 111 20.82 -30.53 -10.28
CA LYS A 111 21.25 -31.94 -10.42
C LYS A 111 21.72 -32.54 -9.09
N SER A 112 22.30 -31.70 -8.23
CA SER A 112 22.69 -32.02 -6.86
C SER A 112 22.21 -30.91 -5.93
N PRO A 113 21.78 -31.22 -4.69
CA PRO A 113 21.34 -30.21 -3.75
C PRO A 113 22.39 -29.10 -3.57
N ALA A 114 21.95 -27.85 -3.65
CA ALA A 114 22.81 -26.67 -3.55
C ALA A 114 22.42 -25.82 -2.34
N SER A 115 23.44 -25.17 -1.72
CA SER A 115 23.20 -24.28 -0.58
C SER A 115 22.42 -23.03 -1.01
N GLY A 116 21.56 -22.52 -0.13
CA GLY A 116 20.86 -21.23 -0.30
C GLY A 116 21.81 -20.05 -0.54
N ASN A 117 23.05 -20.13 -0.07
CA ASN A 117 24.09 -19.12 -0.32
C ASN A 117 24.45 -18.96 -1.81
N ALA A 118 24.17 -19.95 -2.64
CA ALA A 118 24.37 -19.87 -4.08
C ALA A 118 23.46 -18.81 -4.75
N LEU A 119 22.42 -18.36 -4.07
CA LEU A 119 21.58 -17.24 -4.51
C LEU A 119 22.15 -15.85 -4.13
N ALA A 120 23.38 -15.76 -3.63
CA ALA A 120 24.02 -14.47 -3.29
C ALA A 120 23.94 -13.43 -4.42
N PRO A 121 24.14 -13.76 -5.72
CA PRO A 121 24.00 -12.79 -6.81
C PRO A 121 22.58 -12.21 -6.91
N LEU A 122 21.54 -13.00 -6.62
CA LEU A 122 20.14 -12.54 -6.59
C LEU A 122 19.95 -11.49 -5.49
N TRP A 123 20.45 -11.77 -4.29
CA TRP A 123 20.30 -10.87 -3.14
C TRP A 123 21.11 -9.59 -3.29
N GLN A 124 22.27 -9.63 -3.95
CA GLN A 124 23.06 -8.46 -4.25
C GLN A 124 22.35 -7.52 -5.23
N LYS A 125 21.68 -8.08 -6.25
CA LYS A 125 21.00 -7.31 -7.31
C LYS A 125 19.52 -7.08 -7.07
N ARG A 126 18.95 -7.52 -5.93
CA ARG A 126 17.50 -7.50 -5.70
C ARG A 126 16.82 -6.11 -5.85
N PHE A 127 17.56 -5.04 -5.58
CA PHE A 127 17.07 -3.67 -5.70
C PHE A 127 17.14 -3.11 -7.13
N ASP A 128 17.95 -3.71 -8.00
CA ASP A 128 18.16 -3.22 -9.38
C ASP A 128 16.91 -3.41 -10.23
N PHE A 129 16.06 -4.37 -9.88
CA PHE A 129 14.83 -4.67 -10.62
C PHE A 129 13.68 -3.69 -10.32
N GLY A 130 13.79 -2.87 -9.27
CA GLY A 130 12.78 -1.90 -8.87
C GLY A 130 11.45 -2.51 -8.40
N LYS A 131 11.40 -3.82 -8.22
CA LYS A 131 10.27 -4.61 -7.71
C LYS A 131 10.76 -5.61 -6.68
N SER A 132 9.85 -6.11 -5.85
CA SER A 132 10.18 -7.09 -4.82
C SER A 132 10.66 -8.41 -5.43
N VAL A 133 11.76 -8.93 -4.89
CA VAL A 133 12.35 -10.22 -5.26
C VAL A 133 12.18 -11.19 -4.11
N HIS A 134 11.73 -12.39 -4.40
CA HIS A 134 11.55 -13.47 -3.44
C HIS A 134 12.20 -14.76 -3.95
N ALA A 135 12.59 -15.63 -3.04
CA ALA A 135 13.08 -16.95 -3.37
C ALA A 135 12.52 -18.00 -2.39
N CYS A 136 12.18 -19.16 -2.93
CA CYS A 136 11.84 -20.35 -2.18
C CYS A 136 12.71 -21.50 -2.64
N GLY A 137 12.99 -22.46 -1.75
CA GLY A 137 13.75 -23.66 -2.05
C GLY A 137 13.03 -24.91 -1.54
N LEU A 138 13.09 -26.00 -2.30
CA LEU A 138 12.67 -27.32 -1.85
C LEU A 138 13.83 -27.94 -1.07
N ASN A 139 13.69 -28.00 0.25
CA ASN A 139 14.72 -28.52 1.14
C ASN A 139 15.02 -29.99 0.82
N ALA A 140 16.28 -30.31 0.51
CA ALA A 140 16.68 -31.66 0.07
C ALA A 140 16.56 -32.72 1.18
N ALA A 141 16.61 -32.31 2.45
CA ALA A 141 16.52 -33.24 3.58
C ALA A 141 15.08 -33.48 4.03
N SER A 142 14.25 -32.43 4.12
CA SER A 142 12.88 -32.51 4.60
C SER A 142 11.83 -32.70 3.49
N GLY A 143 12.16 -32.37 2.24
CA GLY A 143 11.20 -32.35 1.13
C GLY A 143 10.17 -31.22 1.25
N ALA A 144 10.37 -30.26 2.15
CA ALA A 144 9.48 -29.15 2.36
C ALA A 144 9.95 -27.89 1.59
N TRP A 145 9.00 -27.09 1.12
CA TRP A 145 9.30 -25.78 0.57
C TRP A 145 9.55 -24.77 1.70
N GLU A 146 10.64 -24.00 1.56
CA GLU A 146 11.06 -23.01 2.55
C GLU A 146 11.42 -21.70 1.86
N LYS A 147 11.20 -20.57 2.56
CA LYS A 147 11.69 -19.28 2.10
C LYS A 147 13.22 -19.27 2.19
N VAL A 148 13.88 -18.96 1.09
CA VAL A 148 15.34 -18.78 1.05
C VAL A 148 15.66 -17.32 1.29
N ILE A 149 16.58 -17.07 2.22
CA ILE A 149 17.16 -15.75 2.53
C ILE A 149 18.66 -15.77 2.24
N ALA A 150 19.30 -14.60 2.27
CA ALA A 150 20.73 -14.47 1.90
C ALA A 150 21.67 -15.38 2.72
N GLU A 151 21.34 -15.63 3.98
CA GLU A 151 22.14 -16.40 4.94
C GLU A 151 21.63 -17.85 5.13
N SER A 152 20.77 -18.35 4.25
CA SER A 152 20.20 -19.70 4.40
C SER A 152 21.27 -20.79 4.26
N PRO A 153 21.60 -21.53 5.34
CA PRO A 153 22.65 -22.54 5.32
C PRO A 153 22.20 -23.89 4.76
N LEU A 154 20.88 -24.02 4.53
CA LEU A 154 20.26 -25.28 4.10
C LEU A 154 20.53 -25.57 2.63
N SER A 155 20.41 -26.86 2.25
CA SER A 155 20.58 -27.31 0.88
C SER A 155 19.22 -27.61 0.24
N TYR A 156 19.05 -27.20 -1.02
CA TYR A 156 17.81 -27.26 -1.75
C TYR A 156 18.01 -28.00 -3.09
N SER A 157 17.05 -28.83 -3.45
CA SER A 157 17.02 -29.54 -4.74
C SER A 157 16.42 -28.72 -5.87
N VAL A 158 15.49 -27.81 -5.54
CA VAL A 158 14.82 -26.90 -6.49
C VAL A 158 14.77 -25.50 -5.88
N PHE A 159 15.02 -24.49 -6.69
CA PHE A 159 14.76 -23.10 -6.32
C PHE A 159 13.64 -22.51 -7.18
N ARG A 160 12.79 -21.68 -6.59
CA ARG A 160 11.85 -20.77 -7.28
C ARG A 160 12.28 -19.35 -6.99
N LEU A 161 12.69 -18.64 -8.03
CA LEU A 161 13.08 -17.22 -7.95
C LEU A 161 11.93 -16.39 -8.52
N ALA A 162 11.44 -15.42 -7.78
CA ALA A 162 10.28 -14.63 -8.18
C ALA A 162 10.58 -13.14 -8.20
N LEU A 163 10.15 -12.47 -9.28
CA LEU A 163 10.12 -11.02 -9.41
C LEU A 163 8.67 -10.58 -9.50
N GLN A 164 8.25 -9.68 -8.63
CA GLN A 164 6.90 -9.12 -8.63
C GLN A 164 6.61 -8.36 -9.93
N LEU A 165 5.44 -8.59 -10.55
CA LEU A 165 5.08 -8.00 -11.85
C LEU A 165 4.60 -6.56 -11.76
N ALA A 166 3.89 -6.18 -10.69
CA ALA A 166 3.36 -4.82 -10.50
C ALA A 166 3.28 -4.46 -9.01
N ASP A 167 3.36 -3.17 -8.72
CA ASP A 167 3.04 -2.55 -7.44
C ASP A 167 2.53 -1.12 -7.66
N ARG A 168 2.33 -0.31 -6.61
CA ARG A 168 1.88 1.10 -6.73
C ARG A 168 2.78 1.99 -7.59
N SER A 169 4.02 1.58 -7.86
CA SER A 169 4.93 2.31 -8.76
C SER A 169 4.73 1.96 -10.24
N GLY A 170 3.84 1.00 -10.54
CA GLY A 170 3.49 0.56 -11.89
C GLY A 170 3.93 -0.87 -12.22
N ALA A 171 3.81 -1.26 -13.48
CA ALA A 171 4.27 -2.55 -14.01
C ALA A 171 5.80 -2.64 -14.05
N VAL A 172 6.35 -3.86 -13.90
CA VAL A 172 7.76 -4.14 -14.20
C VAL A 172 8.01 -3.99 -15.70
N SER A 173 9.11 -3.35 -16.09
CA SER A 173 9.46 -3.22 -17.51
C SER A 173 10.03 -4.51 -18.09
N GLU A 174 9.83 -4.72 -19.41
CA GLU A 174 10.38 -5.86 -20.13
C GLU A 174 11.91 -5.94 -20.01
N LEU A 175 12.61 -4.78 -20.01
CA LEU A 175 14.05 -4.74 -19.79
C LEU A 175 14.44 -5.38 -18.45
N ARG A 176 13.75 -5.03 -17.37
CA ARG A 176 14.02 -5.59 -16.04
C ARG A 176 13.66 -7.06 -15.91
N LEU A 177 12.61 -7.50 -16.63
CA LEU A 177 12.30 -8.93 -16.74
C LEU A 177 13.43 -9.69 -17.46
N ASN A 178 13.97 -9.13 -18.56
CA ASN A 178 15.10 -9.72 -19.26
C ASN A 178 16.37 -9.77 -18.40
N ASP A 179 16.66 -8.70 -17.63
CA ASP A 179 17.78 -8.66 -16.70
C ASP A 179 17.63 -9.73 -15.60
N PHE A 180 16.42 -9.91 -15.08
CA PHE A 180 16.11 -10.94 -14.09
C PHE A 180 16.27 -12.35 -14.68
N CYS A 181 15.79 -12.58 -15.91
CA CYS A 181 15.98 -13.84 -16.63
C CYS A 181 17.46 -14.14 -16.89
N GLY A 182 18.24 -13.14 -17.27
CA GLY A 182 19.68 -13.26 -17.43
C GLY A 182 20.34 -13.72 -16.14
N LEU A 183 20.03 -13.04 -15.03
CA LEU A 183 20.55 -13.41 -13.72
C LEU A 183 20.14 -14.83 -13.29
N ALA A 184 18.86 -15.22 -13.53
CA ALA A 184 18.39 -16.57 -13.22
C ALA A 184 19.15 -17.65 -14.03
N ARG A 185 19.45 -17.38 -15.31
CA ARG A 185 20.28 -18.28 -16.16
C ARG A 185 21.72 -18.38 -15.64
N ASP A 186 22.32 -17.27 -15.27
CA ASP A 186 23.68 -17.26 -14.73
C ASP A 186 23.77 -18.09 -13.43
N ILE A 187 22.79 -17.94 -12.54
CA ILE A 187 22.68 -18.74 -11.31
C ILE A 187 22.48 -20.23 -11.67
N ALA A 188 21.62 -20.54 -12.65
CA ALA A 188 21.40 -21.93 -13.07
C ALA A 188 22.69 -22.58 -13.61
N VAL A 189 23.48 -21.86 -14.39
CA VAL A 189 24.78 -22.33 -14.88
C VAL A 189 25.74 -22.61 -13.72
N GLN A 190 25.83 -21.70 -12.74
CA GLN A 190 26.67 -21.88 -11.55
C GLN A 190 26.26 -23.10 -10.72
N LEU A 191 24.95 -23.37 -10.64
CA LEU A 191 24.37 -24.48 -9.89
C LEU A 191 24.32 -25.78 -10.69
N GLN A 192 24.72 -25.79 -11.97
CA GLN A 192 24.48 -26.89 -12.90
C GLN A 192 23.00 -27.33 -12.90
N ALA A 193 22.09 -26.38 -12.75
CA ALA A 193 20.66 -26.58 -12.69
C ALA A 193 20.01 -26.42 -14.06
N GLU A 194 18.92 -27.14 -14.28
CA GLU A 194 18.02 -26.88 -15.39
C GLU A 194 17.12 -25.68 -15.04
N ALA A 195 17.04 -24.69 -15.95
CA ALA A 195 16.25 -23.46 -15.73
C ALA A 195 15.00 -23.50 -16.58
N GLU A 196 13.84 -23.43 -15.94
CA GLU A 196 12.55 -23.18 -16.57
C GLU A 196 12.16 -21.73 -16.36
N LEU A 197 12.11 -20.96 -17.46
CA LEU A 197 11.86 -19.53 -17.46
C LEU A 197 10.59 -19.25 -18.30
N PRO A 198 9.55 -18.63 -17.74
CA PRO A 198 8.40 -18.20 -18.51
C PRO A 198 8.77 -17.20 -19.61
N ASP A 199 7.92 -17.10 -20.64
CA ASP A 199 8.10 -16.13 -21.71
C ASP A 199 8.02 -14.68 -21.18
N VAL A 200 9.02 -13.86 -21.52
CA VAL A 200 9.15 -12.51 -21.02
C VAL A 200 8.07 -11.59 -21.60
N ALA A 201 7.71 -11.76 -22.89
CA ALA A 201 6.70 -10.92 -23.52
C ALA A 201 5.32 -11.18 -22.90
N ALA A 202 4.98 -12.45 -22.67
CA ALA A 202 3.75 -12.83 -21.97
C ALA A 202 3.74 -12.31 -20.52
N ALA A 203 4.87 -12.34 -19.82
CA ALA A 203 4.98 -11.79 -18.45
C ALA A 203 4.84 -10.26 -18.43
N SER A 204 5.42 -9.58 -19.41
CA SER A 204 5.29 -8.13 -19.57
C SER A 204 3.83 -7.71 -19.86
N ALA A 205 3.14 -8.44 -20.72
CA ALA A 205 1.71 -8.22 -20.97
C ALA A 205 0.88 -8.38 -19.68
N ARG A 206 1.10 -9.46 -18.92
CA ARG A 206 0.43 -9.67 -17.62
C ARG A 206 0.75 -8.56 -16.61
N ALA A 207 1.99 -8.06 -16.59
CA ALA A 207 2.37 -6.98 -15.71
C ALA A 207 1.56 -5.71 -15.99
N LEU A 208 1.33 -5.39 -17.27
CA LEU A 208 0.50 -4.24 -17.69
C LEU A 208 -0.98 -4.45 -17.35
N GLU A 209 -1.52 -5.65 -17.57
CA GLU A 209 -2.91 -5.97 -17.19
C GLU A 209 -3.11 -5.86 -15.67
N LEU A 210 -2.14 -6.37 -14.88
CA LEU A 210 -2.18 -6.30 -13.43
C LEU A 210 -2.08 -4.86 -12.93
N ASP A 211 -1.23 -4.05 -13.55
CA ASP A 211 -1.10 -2.62 -13.23
C ASP A 211 -2.40 -1.85 -13.53
N GLY A 212 -3.05 -2.14 -14.66
CA GLY A 212 -4.36 -1.60 -15.00
C GLY A 212 -5.42 -1.97 -13.97
N PHE A 213 -5.49 -3.24 -13.57
CA PHE A 213 -6.38 -3.68 -12.50
C PHE A 213 -6.08 -2.98 -11.17
N CYS A 214 -4.80 -2.89 -10.78
CA CYS A 214 -4.41 -2.20 -9.56
C CYS A 214 -4.86 -0.73 -9.59
N ALA A 215 -4.71 -0.05 -10.72
CA ALA A 215 -5.13 1.35 -10.87
C ALA A 215 -6.65 1.55 -10.69
N GLU A 216 -7.46 0.55 -11.04
CA GLU A 216 -8.93 0.61 -10.88
C GLU A 216 -9.40 0.44 -9.43
N VAL A 217 -8.64 -0.29 -8.61
CA VAL A 217 -9.04 -0.65 -7.24
C VAL A 217 -8.20 0.01 -6.16
N ASP A 218 -7.08 0.67 -6.51
CA ASP A 218 -6.21 1.36 -5.56
C ASP A 218 -6.85 2.66 -5.06
N GLN A 219 -7.71 2.54 -4.08
CA GLN A 219 -8.41 3.69 -3.49
C GLN A 219 -8.17 3.77 -1.99
N MET A 220 -7.95 5.00 -1.54
CA MET A 220 -7.92 5.36 -0.13
C MET A 220 -9.16 6.21 0.18
N ILE A 221 -9.87 5.86 1.23
CA ILE A 221 -11.07 6.57 1.69
C ILE A 221 -10.71 7.40 2.92
N GLY A 222 -11.00 8.69 2.86
CA GLY A 222 -10.76 9.63 3.94
C GLY A 222 -12.06 10.15 4.57
N LEU A 223 -12.09 10.27 5.90
CA LEU A 223 -13.12 10.99 6.63
C LEU A 223 -12.44 12.11 7.43
N ASN A 224 -12.84 13.36 7.17
CA ASN A 224 -12.24 14.51 7.82
C ASN A 224 -13.02 14.88 9.09
N ILE A 225 -12.30 15.22 10.15
CA ILE A 225 -12.85 15.66 11.44
C ILE A 225 -12.33 17.08 11.68
N LEU A 226 -13.21 18.08 11.55
CA LEU A 226 -12.84 19.48 11.68
C LEU A 226 -13.50 20.11 12.90
N PRO A 227 -12.76 20.96 13.65
CA PRO A 227 -13.35 21.71 14.75
C PRO A 227 -14.36 22.75 14.22
N SER A 228 -15.34 23.11 15.04
CA SER A 228 -16.30 24.14 14.71
C SER A 228 -15.68 25.53 14.80
N GLY A 229 -15.88 26.36 13.79
CA GLY A 229 -15.35 27.73 13.73
C GLY A 229 -13.82 27.77 13.54
N GLU A 230 -13.16 28.75 14.14
CA GLU A 230 -11.70 28.96 14.05
C GLU A 230 -10.90 28.20 15.14
N ARG A 231 -11.50 27.20 15.77
CA ARG A 231 -10.85 26.42 16.81
C ARG A 231 -9.80 25.48 16.20
N THR A 232 -8.85 25.08 17.04
CA THR A 232 -7.84 24.06 16.73
C THR A 232 -7.86 22.99 17.81
N PHE A 233 -7.32 21.81 17.52
CA PHE A 233 -7.11 20.76 18.50
C PHE A 233 -5.71 20.87 19.08
N SER A 234 -5.56 20.64 20.38
CA SER A 234 -4.27 20.36 20.98
C SER A 234 -3.79 18.98 20.57
N GLY A 235 -2.53 18.83 20.17
CA GLY A 235 -1.96 17.54 19.88
C GLY A 235 -2.00 16.57 21.07
N GLY A 236 -1.96 17.08 22.30
CA GLY A 236 -2.13 16.29 23.52
C GLY A 236 -3.53 15.69 23.64
N ASP A 237 -4.59 16.46 23.33
CA ASP A 237 -5.97 15.98 23.33
C ASP A 237 -6.16 14.91 22.23
N VAL A 238 -5.62 15.17 21.02
CA VAL A 238 -5.64 14.20 19.92
C VAL A 238 -4.99 12.88 20.33
N ALA A 239 -3.81 12.93 20.96
CA ALA A 239 -3.11 11.73 21.42
C ALA A 239 -3.90 10.98 22.50
N SER A 240 -4.52 11.71 23.42
CA SER A 240 -5.33 11.13 24.50
C SER A 240 -6.54 10.40 23.93
N VAL A 241 -7.29 11.05 23.04
CA VAL A 241 -8.49 10.47 22.42
C VAL A 241 -8.13 9.32 21.50
N ALA A 242 -7.10 9.44 20.64
CA ALA A 242 -6.63 8.36 19.79
C ALA A 242 -6.26 7.10 20.61
N LYS A 243 -5.55 7.28 21.74
CA LYS A 243 -5.19 6.18 22.63
C LYS A 243 -6.41 5.55 23.30
N GLN A 244 -7.43 6.32 23.72
CA GLN A 244 -8.68 5.80 24.29
C GLN A 244 -9.40 4.88 23.29
N HIS A 245 -9.28 5.14 22.00
CA HIS A 245 -9.84 4.32 20.93
C HIS A 245 -8.87 3.25 20.39
N GLY A 246 -7.81 2.92 21.13
CA GLY A 246 -6.90 1.82 20.83
C GLY A 246 -5.90 2.12 19.68
N MET A 247 -5.77 3.37 19.29
CA MET A 247 -4.80 3.77 18.26
C MET A 247 -3.43 4.08 18.87
N SER A 248 -2.36 3.79 18.15
CA SER A 248 -0.97 4.06 18.55
C SER A 248 -0.24 4.87 17.49
N LEU A 249 0.54 5.87 17.93
CA LEU A 249 1.38 6.66 17.04
C LEU A 249 2.51 5.81 16.48
N GLN A 250 2.62 5.77 15.13
CA GLN A 250 3.63 5.02 14.42
C GLN A 250 4.75 5.94 13.89
N ALA A 251 5.80 5.32 13.34
CA ALA A 251 6.99 6.02 12.86
C ALA A 251 6.72 6.94 11.65
N ASP A 252 5.64 6.71 10.92
CA ASP A 252 5.19 7.55 9.80
C ASP A 252 4.51 8.86 10.25
N GLY A 253 4.30 9.02 11.56
CA GLY A 253 3.68 10.21 12.14
C GLY A 253 2.15 10.22 12.09
N ALA A 254 1.51 9.06 11.97
CA ALA A 254 0.07 8.89 12.11
C ALA A 254 -0.27 7.93 13.27
N PHE A 255 -1.46 8.06 13.84
CA PHE A 255 -1.98 7.08 14.77
C PHE A 255 -2.64 5.94 13.99
N HIS A 256 -2.28 4.69 14.27
CA HIS A 256 -2.82 3.52 13.59
C HIS A 256 -3.67 2.68 14.53
N LEU A 257 -4.83 2.24 14.06
CA LEU A 257 -5.53 1.11 14.62
C LEU A 257 -4.96 -0.15 13.96
N LEU A 258 -4.45 -1.07 14.77
CA LEU A 258 -3.84 -2.30 14.29
C LEU A 258 -4.78 -3.49 14.54
N ASP A 259 -4.74 -4.48 13.63
CA ASP A 259 -5.36 -5.78 13.85
C ASP A 259 -4.52 -6.67 14.78
N ALA A 260 -5.00 -7.89 15.06
CA ALA A 260 -4.31 -8.86 15.91
C ALA A 260 -2.95 -9.32 15.33
N LEU A 261 -2.71 -9.13 14.04
CA LEU A 261 -1.46 -9.46 13.35
C LEU A 261 -0.51 -8.27 13.23
N GLY A 262 -0.92 -7.09 13.74
CA GLY A 262 -0.14 -5.85 13.68
C GLY A 262 -0.25 -5.11 12.35
N HIS A 263 -1.22 -5.45 11.48
CA HIS A 263 -1.47 -4.70 10.26
C HIS A 263 -2.40 -3.52 10.54
N THR A 264 -2.16 -2.42 9.84
CA THR A 264 -3.01 -1.23 9.92
C THR A 264 -4.39 -1.52 9.35
N VAL A 265 -5.42 -1.29 10.16
CA VAL A 265 -6.83 -1.32 9.73
C VAL A 265 -7.22 0.03 9.11
N PHE A 266 -6.97 1.11 9.82
CA PHE A 266 -7.04 2.49 9.32
C PHE A 266 -6.14 3.39 10.18
N SER A 267 -5.83 4.58 9.68
CA SER A 267 -4.97 5.53 10.35
C SER A 267 -5.65 6.87 10.58
N LEU A 268 -5.18 7.62 11.59
CA LEU A 268 -5.60 8.97 11.90
C LEU A 268 -4.40 9.89 11.76
N GLY A 269 -4.44 10.75 10.77
CA GLY A 269 -3.43 11.75 10.47
C GLY A 269 -3.90 13.17 10.74
N ASN A 270 -2.96 14.10 10.66
CA ASN A 270 -3.25 15.51 10.65
C ASN A 270 -3.88 15.89 9.28
N TYR A 271 -4.94 16.69 9.30
CA TYR A 271 -5.60 17.20 8.09
C TYR A 271 -4.63 17.95 7.15
N ASP A 272 -3.63 18.63 7.71
CA ASP A 272 -2.61 19.36 6.96
C ASP A 272 -1.44 18.47 6.50
N ASN A 273 -1.50 17.16 6.70
CA ASN A 273 -0.46 16.17 6.43
C ASN A 273 0.87 16.40 7.18
N THR A 274 0.90 17.27 8.20
CA THR A 274 2.06 17.40 9.06
C THR A 274 2.16 16.20 10.00
N PRO A 275 3.26 15.42 9.99
CA PRO A 275 3.34 14.21 10.80
C PRO A 275 3.35 14.54 12.30
N PHE A 276 2.66 13.73 13.08
CA PHE A 276 2.74 13.76 14.53
C PHE A 276 4.09 13.21 15.00
N GLN A 277 4.70 13.84 15.98
CA GLN A 277 5.96 13.42 16.55
C GLN A 277 5.84 13.36 18.07
N HIS A 278 6.25 12.28 18.70
CA HIS A 278 6.12 12.08 20.15
C HIS A 278 6.61 13.25 20.99
N HIS A 279 7.74 13.85 20.60
CA HIS A 279 8.39 14.91 21.37
C HIS A 279 7.76 16.30 21.19
N THR A 280 7.02 16.55 20.09
CA THR A 280 6.37 17.86 19.83
C THR A 280 4.87 17.82 20.00
N LEU A 281 4.27 16.63 20.11
CA LEU A 281 2.83 16.41 20.09
C LEU A 281 2.08 17.26 21.14
N GLY A 282 2.61 17.36 22.35
CA GLY A 282 2.01 18.17 23.43
C GLY A 282 2.00 19.68 23.19
N GLN A 283 2.82 20.19 22.26
CA GLN A 283 2.91 21.61 21.90
C GLN A 283 2.27 21.91 20.54
N MET A 284 1.82 20.88 19.83
CA MET A 284 1.28 20.98 18.49
C MET A 284 -0.18 21.42 18.53
N TRP A 285 -0.55 22.30 17.60
CA TRP A 285 -1.94 22.66 17.32
C TRP A 285 -2.30 22.19 15.92
N VAL A 286 -3.46 21.55 15.74
CA VAL A 286 -3.90 20.99 14.46
C VAL A 286 -5.28 21.53 14.09
N ASN A 287 -5.42 21.84 12.80
CA ASN A 287 -6.65 22.45 12.25
C ASN A 287 -7.74 21.41 11.97
N GLY A 288 -7.40 20.14 12.05
CA GLY A 288 -8.31 19.01 11.79
C GLY A 288 -7.57 17.69 11.76
N LEU A 289 -8.33 16.62 11.64
CA LEU A 289 -7.82 15.26 11.56
C LEU A 289 -8.44 14.57 10.35
N THR A 290 -7.75 13.58 9.80
CA THR A 290 -8.25 12.73 8.72
C THR A 290 -8.07 11.26 9.11
N LEU A 291 -9.18 10.51 9.16
CA LEU A 291 -9.13 9.05 9.18
C LEU A 291 -8.97 8.54 7.75
N LEU A 292 -8.05 7.61 7.53
CA LEU A 292 -7.73 7.03 6.22
C LEU A 292 -7.86 5.50 6.25
N LEU A 293 -8.61 4.95 5.30
CA LEU A 293 -8.75 3.54 5.02
C LEU A 293 -8.11 3.22 3.67
N ASP A 294 -7.07 2.39 3.66
CA ASP A 294 -6.44 1.86 2.44
C ASP A 294 -7.21 0.60 2.00
N VAL A 295 -8.22 0.79 1.13
CA VAL A 295 -9.22 -0.23 0.80
C VAL A 295 -8.61 -1.56 0.39
N PRO A 296 -7.65 -1.64 -0.56
CA PRO A 296 -7.11 -2.93 -0.99
C PRO A 296 -6.24 -3.63 0.06
N ARG A 297 -5.72 -2.90 1.07
CA ARG A 297 -4.77 -3.46 2.04
C ARG A 297 -5.42 -4.01 3.30
N VAL A 298 -6.72 -3.83 3.49
CA VAL A 298 -7.45 -4.27 4.68
C VAL A 298 -8.42 -5.41 4.37
N GLU A 299 -8.56 -6.34 5.30
CA GLU A 299 -9.55 -7.41 5.19
C GLU A 299 -10.96 -6.86 5.42
N GLN A 300 -11.94 -7.31 4.60
CA GLN A 300 -13.33 -6.90 4.69
C GLN A 300 -13.48 -5.36 4.69
N PRO A 301 -12.99 -4.65 3.66
CA PRO A 301 -12.89 -3.18 3.68
C PRO A 301 -14.23 -2.49 3.91
N THR A 302 -15.35 -3.04 3.42
CA THR A 302 -16.70 -2.49 3.67
C THR A 302 -17.02 -2.48 5.18
N ARG A 303 -16.75 -3.57 5.89
CA ARG A 303 -16.92 -3.64 7.33
C ARG A 303 -15.96 -2.70 8.06
N ARG A 304 -14.70 -2.63 7.63
CA ARG A 304 -13.71 -1.72 8.21
C ARG A 304 -14.08 -0.25 8.02
N PHE A 305 -14.71 0.07 6.90
CA PHE A 305 -15.27 1.39 6.69
C PHE A 305 -16.41 1.69 7.67
N ASP A 306 -17.31 0.74 7.92
CA ASP A 306 -18.39 0.91 8.91
C ASP A 306 -17.79 1.17 10.32
N GLU A 307 -16.77 0.43 10.72
CA GLU A 307 -16.01 0.63 11.98
C GLU A 307 -15.36 2.02 12.01
N MET A 308 -14.71 2.46 10.91
CA MET A 308 -14.09 3.78 10.79
C MET A 308 -15.12 4.91 10.89
N ALA A 309 -16.30 4.77 10.27
CA ALA A 309 -17.35 5.77 10.32
C ALA A 309 -17.93 5.94 11.75
N VAL A 310 -18.05 4.84 12.50
CA VAL A 310 -18.44 4.90 13.92
C VAL A 310 -17.37 5.63 14.72
N LEU A 311 -16.08 5.27 14.53
CA LEU A 311 -14.98 5.94 15.23
C LEU A 311 -14.90 7.43 14.88
N ALA A 312 -15.09 7.80 13.61
CA ALA A 312 -15.09 9.20 13.19
C ALA A 312 -16.09 10.05 13.97
N ARG A 313 -17.30 9.51 14.20
CA ARG A 313 -18.35 10.18 15.00
C ARG A 313 -17.96 10.28 16.48
N GLN A 314 -17.36 9.22 17.04
CA GLN A 314 -16.91 9.22 18.42
C GLN A 314 -15.80 10.26 18.63
N LEU A 315 -14.77 10.26 17.77
CA LEU A 315 -13.71 11.27 17.80
C LEU A 315 -14.25 12.70 17.63
N ALA A 316 -15.26 12.89 16.75
CA ALA A 316 -15.88 14.18 16.55
C ALA A 316 -16.63 14.64 17.83
N MET A 317 -17.29 13.74 18.54
CA MET A 317 -17.95 14.06 19.82
C MET A 317 -16.93 14.41 20.89
N ASP A 318 -15.89 13.59 21.07
CA ASP A 318 -14.86 13.76 22.10
C ASP A 318 -14.09 15.08 21.92
N LEU A 319 -13.80 15.43 20.65
CA LEU A 319 -13.05 16.66 20.28
C LEU A 319 -13.98 17.87 20.03
N ARG A 320 -15.31 17.74 20.19
CA ARG A 320 -16.31 18.77 19.87
C ARG A 320 -16.15 19.30 18.45
N ALA A 321 -16.13 18.40 17.50
CA ALA A 321 -15.88 18.60 16.07
C ALA A 321 -17.04 18.07 15.23
N ALA A 322 -16.92 18.18 13.92
CA ALA A 322 -17.85 17.58 12.95
C ALA A 322 -17.09 16.68 11.97
N VAL A 323 -17.72 15.58 11.56
CA VAL A 323 -17.26 14.79 10.42
C VAL A 323 -17.72 15.51 9.16
N VAL A 324 -16.79 15.79 8.25
CA VAL A 324 -17.04 16.56 7.03
C VAL A 324 -16.42 15.86 5.80
N ASP A 325 -16.94 16.20 4.64
CA ASP A 325 -16.37 15.83 3.35
C ASP A 325 -15.16 16.75 2.97
N ASP A 326 -14.61 16.56 1.77
CA ASP A 326 -13.50 17.36 1.26
C ASP A 326 -13.89 18.84 0.98
N HIS A 327 -15.18 19.13 0.90
CA HIS A 327 -15.73 20.48 0.75
C HIS A 327 -16.07 21.14 2.10
N ARG A 328 -15.74 20.48 3.21
CA ARG A 328 -16.06 20.89 4.59
C ARG A 328 -17.56 20.94 4.89
N VAL A 329 -18.37 20.20 4.12
CA VAL A 329 -19.80 20.02 4.38
C VAL A 329 -19.97 18.86 5.36
N ALA A 330 -20.84 19.04 6.36
CA ALA A 330 -21.11 17.99 7.35
C ALA A 330 -21.59 16.71 6.67
N LEU A 331 -20.92 15.60 6.95
CA LEU A 331 -21.20 14.32 6.34
C LEU A 331 -22.29 13.59 7.14
N GLY A 332 -23.51 13.60 6.58
CA GLY A 332 -24.67 12.90 7.15
C GLY A 332 -24.72 11.42 6.76
N GLU A 333 -25.74 10.70 7.26
CA GLU A 333 -25.94 9.27 6.96
C GLU A 333 -25.99 8.96 5.46
N PRO A 334 -26.67 9.76 4.58
CA PRO A 334 -26.68 9.48 3.15
C PRO A 334 -25.28 9.55 2.51
N GLY A 335 -24.45 10.50 2.92
CA GLY A 335 -23.07 10.63 2.42
C GLY A 335 -22.19 9.44 2.87
N ILE A 336 -22.32 9.02 4.12
CA ILE A 336 -21.62 7.81 4.63
C ILE A 336 -22.09 6.56 3.85
N ALA A 337 -23.39 6.40 3.61
CA ALA A 337 -23.93 5.27 2.85
C ALA A 337 -23.39 5.25 1.41
N GLN A 338 -23.29 6.40 0.75
CA GLN A 338 -22.72 6.50 -0.61
C GLN A 338 -21.24 6.10 -0.65
N ILE A 339 -20.43 6.55 0.32
CA ILE A 339 -19.01 6.15 0.42
C ILE A 339 -18.91 4.64 0.68
N ARG A 340 -19.77 4.09 1.55
CA ARG A 340 -19.84 2.66 1.83
C ARG A 340 -20.10 1.83 0.57
N GLU A 341 -21.03 2.28 -0.29
CA GLU A 341 -21.31 1.62 -1.59
C GLU A 341 -20.08 1.64 -2.51
N GLN A 342 -19.33 2.74 -2.55
CA GLN A 342 -18.07 2.82 -3.31
C GLN A 342 -17.05 1.82 -2.80
N VAL A 343 -16.87 1.71 -1.47
CA VAL A 343 -15.96 0.72 -0.87
C VAL A 343 -16.41 -0.71 -1.22
N ALA A 344 -17.70 -1.01 -1.11
CA ALA A 344 -18.25 -2.32 -1.47
C ALA A 344 -18.05 -2.65 -2.96
N ALA A 345 -18.17 -1.66 -3.84
CA ALA A 345 -17.92 -1.85 -5.28
C ALA A 345 -16.44 -2.16 -5.56
N ILE A 346 -15.50 -1.54 -4.83
CA ILE A 346 -14.06 -1.84 -4.94
C ILE A 346 -13.79 -3.26 -4.43
N GLU A 347 -14.30 -3.60 -3.24
CA GLU A 347 -14.20 -4.95 -2.67
C GLU A 347 -14.70 -6.01 -3.66
N GLY A 348 -15.87 -5.79 -4.26
CA GLY A 348 -16.44 -6.67 -5.27
C GLY A 348 -15.54 -6.83 -6.50
N ARG A 349 -14.94 -5.73 -7.01
CA ARG A 349 -13.98 -5.80 -8.13
C ARG A 349 -12.72 -6.56 -7.77
N MET A 350 -12.17 -6.37 -6.58
CA MET A 350 -11.01 -7.12 -6.12
C MET A 350 -11.29 -8.62 -6.02
N LEU A 351 -12.44 -9.01 -5.48
CA LEU A 351 -12.87 -10.40 -5.41
C LEU A 351 -13.06 -11.01 -6.80
N ALA A 352 -13.68 -10.27 -7.74
CA ALA A 352 -13.84 -10.70 -9.14
C ALA A 352 -12.47 -10.88 -9.83
N GLY A 353 -11.49 -10.01 -9.53
CA GLY A 353 -10.09 -10.13 -9.98
C GLY A 353 -9.27 -11.17 -9.21
N LYS A 354 -9.89 -11.94 -8.30
CA LYS A 354 -9.24 -12.97 -7.48
C LYS A 354 -8.12 -12.44 -6.58
N VAL A 355 -8.12 -11.16 -6.29
CA VAL A 355 -7.21 -10.51 -5.33
C VAL A 355 -8.01 -10.22 -4.06
N MET A 356 -7.85 -11.06 -3.04
CA MET A 356 -8.55 -10.88 -1.76
C MET A 356 -8.04 -9.60 -1.08
N PRO A 357 -8.91 -8.62 -0.74
CA PRO A 357 -8.49 -7.45 0.03
C PRO A 357 -7.80 -7.86 1.34
N GLY A 358 -6.74 -7.16 1.70
CA GLY A 358 -5.98 -7.44 2.92
C GLY A 358 -5.14 -8.73 2.91
N SER A 359 -5.18 -9.54 1.85
CA SER A 359 -4.30 -10.70 1.72
C SER A 359 -2.83 -10.30 1.62
N ALA A 360 -1.91 -11.24 1.84
CA ALA A 360 -0.49 -11.02 1.63
C ALA A 360 -0.19 -10.56 0.19
N GLN A 361 -0.91 -11.12 -0.80
CA GLN A 361 -0.83 -10.73 -2.20
C GLN A 361 -1.28 -9.26 -2.39
N ALA A 362 -2.45 -8.89 -1.88
CA ALA A 362 -2.96 -7.51 -1.98
C ALA A 362 -2.00 -6.52 -1.30
N ARG A 363 -1.49 -6.82 -0.09
CA ARG A 363 -0.53 -5.96 0.59
C ARG A 363 0.78 -5.78 -0.18
N ARG A 364 1.20 -6.75 -1.00
CA ARG A 364 2.36 -6.64 -1.89
C ARG A 364 2.05 -5.77 -3.10
N LEU A 365 0.92 -5.98 -3.77
CA LEU A 365 0.51 -5.21 -4.95
C LEU A 365 0.30 -3.73 -4.63
N PHE A 366 -0.20 -3.43 -3.44
CA PHE A 366 -0.50 -2.07 -3.00
C PHE A 366 0.52 -1.54 -1.96
N SER A 367 1.79 -1.99 -2.07
CA SER A 367 2.89 -1.51 -1.22
C SER A 367 3.54 -0.22 -1.75
#